data_6c03bef840be2f08368ede7b6256d8ba
#
_entry.id   6c03bef840be2f08368ede7b6256d8ba
#
_cell.length_a   1.000
_cell.length_b   1.000
_cell.length_c   1.000
_cell.angle_alpha   90.00
_cell.angle_beta   90.00
_cell.angle_gamma   90.00
#
_symmetry.space_group_name_H-M   'P 1'
#
loop_
_entity.id
_entity.type
_entity.pdbx_description
1 polymer ?
#
loop_
_entity_poly.entity_id
_entity_poly.type
_entity_poly.pdbx_seq_one_letter_code
_entity_poly.pdbx_strand_id
1 'polypeptide(L)'
;LINRLFNYVVLYILWILRKFISLDGRAYLILFAAPLQPFLASIGRMRAFAVYQKAKRTCPAYREFLKAHDYKEPHRRWTLESVPVMTKENYVKKYGIEARCYGGKIPAPGTVIDESSGSSGVPNNWVRSATERNDVKRILQLNYQIIYNDDDCILLNCFALGPWATGMNVSMSLVDVGILKSIGPDAKKLENTLTLFGANYRYLIFGYPPFIKAWVDNTTLDLNEYKTDLIVGGEGMSEALRTYFYNYFQTVISSYGASDLEINIGVETELTVALRRRCLEDRKLSETLFGRETPPMIFQYNAVDYIIETTEDGELLFTIGRQASAAPKIRYNLKDLGGTYTHKDLATKLSGRGINIKDLATRQSCFPILFVHGRGDLSVPFYGAKVFPADIEEIINTHPTLVKKLNSFQLVVDEDEKMNRILKIHLETVKEYGSELPDNENLCNLFFEELCRVNQDFREVSKMFSRDCVVVIIHEFETGPFADRDIRIKNKYIG
;
A
#
# COMPACT_ATOMS: atom_id res chain seq x y z
N LEU A 1 16.84 25.26 -24.58
CA LEU A 1 17.89 25.35 -23.54
C LEU A 1 17.42 26.24 -22.38
N ILE A 2 16.89 27.45 -22.64
CA ILE A 2 16.44 28.43 -21.65
C ILE A 2 15.38 27.89 -20.71
N ASN A 3 14.34 27.18 -21.21
CA ASN A 3 13.31 26.55 -20.38
C ASN A 3 13.87 25.42 -19.49
N ARG A 4 14.90 24.72 -19.96
CA ARG A 4 15.56 23.69 -19.15
C ARG A 4 16.37 24.31 -18.00
N LEU A 5 17.10 25.35 -18.28
CA LEU A 5 17.88 26.09 -17.26
C LEU A 5 16.96 26.73 -16.21
N PHE A 6 15.88 27.39 -16.67
CA PHE A 6 14.86 27.95 -15.78
C PHE A 6 14.24 26.89 -14.86
N ASN A 7 13.89 25.71 -15.39
CA ASN A 7 13.36 24.61 -14.59
C ASN A 7 14.36 24.14 -13.52
N TYR A 8 15.64 24.03 -13.83
CA TYR A 8 16.66 23.67 -12.83
C TYR A 8 16.85 24.74 -11.76
N VAL A 9 16.82 26.02 -12.14
CA VAL A 9 16.90 27.12 -11.16
C VAL A 9 15.69 27.12 -10.24
N VAL A 10 14.49 26.95 -10.76
CA VAL A 10 13.26 26.84 -9.96
C VAL A 10 13.32 25.62 -9.03
N LEU A 11 13.74 24.46 -9.53
CA LEU A 11 13.90 23.26 -8.71
C LEU A 11 14.94 23.44 -7.60
N TYR A 12 16.02 24.16 -7.85
CA TYR A 12 17.05 24.47 -6.85
C TYR A 12 16.52 25.44 -5.78
N ILE A 13 15.81 26.49 -6.17
CA ILE A 13 15.17 27.43 -5.23
C ILE A 13 14.16 26.66 -4.36
N LEU A 14 13.34 25.80 -4.96
CA LEU A 14 12.37 24.97 -4.24
C LEU A 14 13.04 23.97 -3.29
N TRP A 15 14.20 23.42 -3.66
CA TRP A 15 14.98 22.56 -2.79
C TRP A 15 15.51 23.31 -1.55
N ILE A 16 15.96 24.55 -1.72
CA ILE A 16 16.37 25.43 -0.61
C ILE A 16 15.14 25.74 0.27
N LEU A 17 14.04 26.18 -0.33
CA LEU A 17 12.80 26.49 0.40
C LEU A 17 12.29 25.27 1.16
N ARG A 18 12.33 24.06 0.56
CA ARG A 18 11.97 22.81 1.23
C ARG A 18 12.78 22.54 2.48
N LYS A 19 14.09 22.85 2.49
CA LYS A 19 14.94 22.73 3.70
C LYS A 19 14.46 23.61 4.85
N PHE A 20 13.98 24.83 4.55
CA PHE A 20 13.47 25.73 5.58
C PHE A 20 12.05 25.36 6.02
N ILE A 21 11.20 24.95 5.12
CA ILE A 21 9.78 24.63 5.37
C ILE A 21 9.62 23.28 6.05
N SER A 22 10.50 22.31 5.79
CA SER A 22 10.49 21.01 6.46
C SER A 22 10.94 21.04 7.93
N LEU A 23 11.24 22.22 8.48
CA LEU A 23 11.58 22.40 9.90
C LEU A 23 10.35 22.62 10.79
N ASP A 24 9.19 22.97 10.19
CA ASP A 24 7.94 23.23 10.92
C ASP A 24 6.74 22.60 10.17
N GLY A 25 6.05 21.69 10.82
CA GLY A 25 4.86 21.01 10.27
C GLY A 25 3.72 21.97 9.92
N ARG A 26 3.57 23.10 10.63
CA ARG A 26 2.56 24.13 10.32
C ARG A 26 2.91 24.88 9.02
N ALA A 27 4.17 25.25 8.84
CA ALA A 27 4.64 25.87 7.57
C ALA A 27 4.47 24.92 6.39
N TYR A 28 4.67 23.62 6.60
CA TYR A 28 4.42 22.59 5.59
C TYR A 28 2.94 22.55 5.17
N LEU A 29 1.99 22.61 6.12
CA LEU A 29 0.56 22.64 5.81
C LEU A 29 0.14 23.90 5.04
N ILE A 30 0.74 25.06 5.31
CA ILE A 30 0.46 26.32 4.59
C ILE A 30 0.79 26.20 3.11
N LEU A 31 1.88 25.50 2.76
CA LEU A 31 2.24 25.26 1.36
C LEU A 31 1.17 24.49 0.59
N PHE A 32 0.39 23.65 1.27
CA PHE A 32 -0.68 22.87 0.65
C PHE A 32 -2.04 23.56 0.76
N ALA A 33 -2.08 24.87 1.03
CA ALA A 33 -3.32 25.65 0.95
C ALA A 33 -3.90 25.64 -0.48
N ALA A 34 -5.22 25.72 -0.58
CA ALA A 34 -5.96 25.57 -1.83
C ALA A 34 -5.43 26.42 -3.02
N PRO A 35 -5.05 27.69 -2.83
CA PRO A 35 -4.57 28.53 -3.92
C PRO A 35 -3.26 28.04 -4.56
N LEU A 36 -2.45 27.28 -3.83
CA LEU A 36 -1.14 26.82 -4.28
C LEU A 36 -1.17 25.46 -4.99
N GLN A 37 -2.28 24.72 -4.91
CA GLN A 37 -2.38 23.36 -5.47
C GLN A 37 -2.03 23.24 -6.96
N PRO A 38 -2.51 24.10 -7.88
CA PRO A 38 -2.12 24.01 -9.29
C PRO A 38 -0.60 24.25 -9.51
N PHE A 39 0.01 25.12 -8.71
CA PHE A 39 1.44 25.38 -8.73
C PHE A 39 2.23 24.17 -8.23
N LEU A 40 1.82 23.57 -7.12
CA LEU A 40 2.44 22.36 -6.57
C LEU A 40 2.37 21.17 -7.54
N ALA A 41 1.23 20.97 -8.20
CA ALA A 41 1.09 19.95 -9.24
C ALA A 41 2.04 20.21 -10.44
N SER A 42 2.26 21.48 -10.80
CA SER A 42 3.23 21.85 -11.84
C SER A 42 4.67 21.55 -11.41
N ILE A 43 5.01 21.81 -10.15
CA ILE A 43 6.31 21.44 -9.57
C ILE A 43 6.51 19.92 -9.62
N GLY A 44 5.49 19.13 -9.24
CA GLY A 44 5.54 17.67 -9.33
C GLY A 44 5.89 17.19 -10.74
N ARG A 45 5.22 17.74 -11.77
CA ARG A 45 5.52 17.42 -13.18
C ARG A 45 6.94 17.83 -13.60
N MET A 46 7.42 18.98 -13.15
CA MET A 46 8.81 19.42 -13.41
C MET A 46 9.83 18.46 -12.76
N ARG A 47 9.54 17.99 -11.55
CA ARG A 47 10.38 17.00 -10.85
C ARG A 47 10.35 15.65 -11.55
N ALA A 48 9.19 15.17 -12.03
CA ALA A 48 9.09 13.96 -12.84
C ALA A 48 9.96 14.06 -14.10
N PHE A 49 9.93 15.21 -14.79
CA PHE A 49 10.81 15.44 -15.93
C PHE A 49 12.30 15.38 -15.56
N ALA A 50 12.69 15.99 -14.45
CA ALA A 50 14.07 15.98 -13.98
C ALA A 50 14.54 14.54 -13.62
N VAL A 51 13.68 13.75 -12.98
CA VAL A 51 13.93 12.32 -12.68
C VAL A 51 14.07 11.51 -13.97
N TYR A 52 13.16 11.71 -14.93
CA TYR A 52 13.25 11.09 -16.25
C TYR A 52 14.58 11.41 -16.95
N GLN A 53 14.99 12.68 -17.01
CA GLN A 53 16.24 13.10 -17.62
C GLN A 53 17.48 12.51 -16.91
N LYS A 54 17.43 12.42 -15.58
CA LYS A 54 18.49 11.76 -14.81
C LYS A 54 18.54 10.27 -15.13
N ALA A 55 17.39 9.58 -15.13
CA ALA A 55 17.29 8.15 -15.42
C ALA A 55 17.82 7.82 -16.82
N LYS A 56 17.37 8.54 -17.83
CA LYS A 56 17.83 8.41 -19.23
C LYS A 56 19.33 8.55 -19.37
N ARG A 57 19.97 9.46 -18.59
CA ARG A 57 21.42 9.72 -18.70
C ARG A 57 22.25 8.76 -17.90
N THR A 58 21.81 8.35 -16.71
CA THR A 58 22.68 7.72 -15.72
C THR A 58 22.24 6.31 -15.27
N CYS A 59 21.02 5.86 -15.61
CA CYS A 59 20.57 4.52 -15.24
C CYS A 59 20.67 3.55 -16.43
N PRO A 60 21.58 2.57 -16.41
CA PRO A 60 21.77 1.63 -17.53
C PRO A 60 20.49 0.87 -17.90
N ALA A 61 19.83 0.27 -16.91
CA ALA A 61 18.60 -0.47 -17.13
C ALA A 61 17.48 0.39 -17.74
N TYR A 62 17.37 1.67 -17.33
CA TYR A 62 16.34 2.56 -17.84
C TYR A 62 16.60 2.95 -19.30
N ARG A 63 17.86 3.09 -19.70
CA ARG A 63 18.21 3.32 -21.12
C ARG A 63 17.83 2.12 -21.99
N GLU A 64 18.15 0.91 -21.54
CA GLU A 64 17.79 -0.32 -22.26
C GLU A 64 16.27 -0.53 -22.28
N PHE A 65 15.58 -0.20 -21.20
CA PHE A 65 14.13 -0.22 -21.12
C PHE A 65 13.47 0.70 -22.15
N LEU A 66 13.94 1.95 -22.28
CA LEU A 66 13.44 2.88 -23.30
C LEU A 66 13.69 2.38 -24.72
N LYS A 67 14.87 1.79 -25.00
CA LYS A 67 15.20 1.18 -26.30
C LYS A 67 14.29 -0.03 -26.60
N ALA A 68 14.07 -0.89 -25.61
CA ALA A 68 13.23 -2.07 -25.76
C ALA A 68 11.75 -1.75 -26.05
N HIS A 69 11.33 -0.52 -25.78
CA HIS A 69 10.00 -0.01 -26.10
C HIS A 69 9.99 0.96 -27.28
N ASP A 70 11.07 1.02 -28.07
CA ASP A 70 11.24 1.91 -29.22
C ASP A 70 10.89 3.38 -28.91
N TYR A 71 11.09 3.77 -27.64
CA TYR A 71 10.68 5.09 -27.17
C TYR A 71 11.54 6.20 -27.79
N LYS A 72 10.86 7.13 -28.46
CA LYS A 72 11.45 8.36 -29.01
C LYS A 72 10.91 9.58 -28.27
N GLU A 73 11.81 10.30 -27.60
CA GLU A 73 11.42 11.52 -26.88
C GLU A 73 10.80 12.54 -27.87
N PRO A 74 9.60 13.07 -27.57
CA PRO A 74 8.96 14.06 -28.43
C PRO A 74 9.79 15.32 -28.59
N HIS A 75 9.99 15.78 -29.84
CA HIS A 75 10.83 16.95 -30.15
C HIS A 75 10.27 18.27 -29.60
N ARG A 76 8.93 18.44 -29.61
CA ARG A 76 8.30 19.71 -29.24
C ARG A 76 7.89 19.80 -27.79
N ARG A 77 7.22 18.81 -27.24
CA ARG A 77 6.69 18.81 -25.88
C ARG A 77 6.78 17.41 -25.27
N TRP A 78 7.63 17.27 -24.26
CA TRP A 78 7.65 16.05 -23.46
C TRP A 78 6.45 16.05 -22.51
N THR A 79 5.78 14.91 -22.40
CA THR A 79 4.76 14.64 -21.39
C THR A 79 5.08 13.32 -20.70
N LEU A 80 4.67 13.20 -19.42
CA LEU A 80 4.94 11.99 -18.65
C LEU A 80 4.22 10.79 -19.27
N GLU A 81 3.02 11.00 -19.79
CA GLU A 81 2.16 10.00 -20.40
C GLU A 81 2.79 9.35 -21.65
N SER A 82 3.72 10.06 -22.31
CA SER A 82 4.43 9.51 -23.47
C SER A 82 5.48 8.46 -23.10
N VAL A 83 5.88 8.38 -21.83
CA VAL A 83 6.94 7.47 -21.37
C VAL A 83 6.36 6.06 -21.16
N PRO A 84 7.06 4.97 -21.54
CA PRO A 84 6.61 3.61 -21.32
C PRO A 84 6.34 3.30 -19.84
N VAL A 85 5.35 2.46 -19.58
CA VAL A 85 4.96 2.01 -18.26
C VAL A 85 5.93 0.95 -17.74
N MET A 86 6.53 1.19 -16.59
CA MET A 86 7.37 0.22 -15.89
C MET A 86 6.51 -0.74 -15.08
N THR A 87 6.83 -2.03 -15.13
CA THR A 87 6.21 -3.06 -14.30
C THR A 87 7.29 -3.91 -13.63
N LYS A 88 6.86 -4.77 -12.71
CA LYS A 88 7.75 -5.78 -12.12
C LYS A 88 8.35 -6.69 -13.20
N GLU A 89 7.53 -7.12 -14.15
CA GLU A 89 7.89 -8.05 -15.21
C GLU A 89 8.84 -7.45 -16.26
N ASN A 90 8.48 -6.26 -16.77
CA ASN A 90 9.23 -5.67 -17.89
C ASN A 90 10.48 -4.90 -17.44
N TYR A 91 10.62 -4.62 -16.14
CA TYR A 91 11.74 -3.85 -15.61
C TYR A 91 12.47 -4.54 -14.46
N VAL A 92 11.79 -4.88 -13.35
CA VAL A 92 12.45 -5.34 -12.13
C VAL A 92 13.07 -6.72 -12.31
N LYS A 93 12.31 -7.67 -12.89
CA LYS A 93 12.78 -9.03 -13.16
C LYS A 93 13.76 -9.09 -14.36
N LYS A 94 13.68 -8.13 -15.27
CA LYS A 94 14.47 -8.14 -16.51
C LYS A 94 15.89 -7.60 -16.32
N TYR A 95 16.08 -6.65 -15.40
CA TYR A 95 17.37 -5.97 -15.23
C TYR A 95 17.95 -6.20 -13.83
N GLY A 96 19.26 -6.45 -13.77
CA GLY A 96 19.99 -6.64 -12.52
C GLY A 96 19.90 -5.42 -11.60
N ILE A 97 20.01 -5.65 -10.30
CA ILE A 97 19.81 -4.65 -9.26
C ILE A 97 20.74 -3.43 -9.41
N GLU A 98 22.00 -3.64 -9.74
CA GLU A 98 22.98 -2.57 -9.97
C GLU A 98 22.61 -1.73 -11.19
N ALA A 99 22.25 -2.39 -12.30
CA ALA A 99 21.88 -1.71 -13.55
C ALA A 99 20.62 -0.83 -13.39
N ARG A 100 19.73 -1.18 -12.43
CA ARG A 100 18.55 -0.39 -12.08
C ARG A 100 18.87 0.84 -11.25
N CYS A 101 20.06 0.92 -10.65
CA CYS A 101 20.50 2.09 -9.88
C CYS A 101 21.09 3.16 -10.79
N TYR A 102 21.01 4.42 -10.34
CA TYR A 102 21.72 5.51 -11.00
C TYR A 102 23.24 5.31 -10.95
N GLY A 103 23.89 5.50 -12.07
CA GLY A 103 25.33 5.23 -12.23
C GLY A 103 25.67 3.75 -12.41
N GLY A 104 24.71 2.83 -12.47
CA GLY A 104 24.93 1.41 -12.71
C GLY A 104 25.58 0.67 -11.53
N LYS A 105 25.45 1.19 -10.31
CA LYS A 105 26.00 0.60 -9.09
C LYS A 105 25.13 0.91 -7.88
N ILE A 106 25.13 0.04 -6.89
CA ILE A 106 24.48 0.28 -5.61
C ILE A 106 25.24 1.42 -4.89
N PRO A 107 24.54 2.51 -4.48
CA PRO A 107 25.19 3.59 -3.75
C PRO A 107 25.61 3.15 -2.34
N ALA A 108 26.76 3.65 -1.87
CA ALA A 108 27.28 3.43 -0.51
C ALA A 108 27.97 4.71 -0.02
N PRO A 109 28.08 4.92 1.32
CA PRO A 109 27.50 4.19 2.45
C PRO A 109 26.05 4.60 2.77
N GLY A 110 25.45 3.89 3.73
CA GLY A 110 24.13 4.23 4.28
C GLY A 110 22.95 3.73 3.43
N THR A 111 23.21 2.86 2.45
CA THR A 111 22.18 2.16 1.68
C THR A 111 21.55 1.04 2.51
N VAL A 112 20.23 0.88 2.36
CA VAL A 112 19.45 -0.25 2.86
C VAL A 112 18.85 -0.98 1.67
N ILE A 113 18.72 -2.29 1.77
CA ILE A 113 18.04 -3.13 0.79
C ILE A 113 16.82 -3.69 1.48
N ASP A 114 15.65 -3.30 0.96
CA ASP A 114 14.34 -3.84 1.37
C ASP A 114 13.94 -4.99 0.45
N GLU A 115 13.18 -5.92 0.98
CA GLU A 115 12.55 -6.99 0.20
C GLU A 115 11.06 -6.74 0.00
N SER A 116 10.55 -7.23 -1.10
CA SER A 116 9.11 -7.39 -1.34
C SER A 116 8.84 -8.80 -1.78
N SER A 117 7.64 -9.29 -1.48
CA SER A 117 7.17 -10.61 -1.91
C SER A 117 7.42 -10.86 -3.40
N GLY A 118 7.96 -12.03 -3.69
CA GLY A 118 8.07 -12.54 -5.04
C GLY A 118 7.01 -13.57 -5.32
N SER A 119 6.13 -13.35 -6.30
CA SER A 119 5.14 -14.34 -6.76
C SER A 119 5.73 -15.66 -7.24
N SER A 120 7.05 -15.76 -7.32
CA SER A 120 7.80 -16.96 -7.73
C SER A 120 8.65 -17.54 -6.60
N GLY A 121 8.38 -17.19 -5.33
CA GLY A 121 9.17 -17.61 -4.18
C GLY A 121 10.53 -16.91 -4.04
N VAL A 122 10.95 -16.08 -5.00
CA VAL A 122 12.18 -15.29 -4.92
C VAL A 122 11.83 -13.84 -4.61
N PRO A 123 12.29 -13.28 -3.48
CA PRO A 123 12.02 -11.90 -3.10
C PRO A 123 12.61 -10.90 -4.10
N ASN A 124 11.91 -9.81 -4.36
CA ASN A 124 12.47 -8.71 -5.12
C ASN A 124 13.14 -7.73 -4.16
N ASN A 125 14.36 -7.34 -4.50
CA ASN A 125 15.16 -6.44 -3.69
C ASN A 125 15.10 -5.01 -4.21
N TRP A 126 14.97 -4.05 -3.27
CA TRP A 126 14.83 -2.62 -3.51
C TRP A 126 15.91 -1.84 -2.78
N VAL A 127 16.72 -1.14 -3.56
CA VAL A 127 17.83 -0.32 -3.02
C VAL A 127 17.30 1.04 -2.57
N ARG A 128 17.57 1.41 -1.32
CA ARG A 128 17.23 2.71 -0.74
C ARG A 128 18.50 3.45 -0.35
N SER A 129 18.82 4.53 -1.03
CA SER A 129 19.98 5.35 -0.69
C SER A 129 19.79 6.10 0.64
N ALA A 130 20.89 6.52 1.26
CA ALA A 130 20.84 7.34 2.47
C ALA A 130 20.01 8.62 2.28
N THR A 131 20.13 9.27 1.11
CA THR A 131 19.40 10.52 0.79
C THR A 131 17.90 10.26 0.62
N GLU A 132 17.53 9.16 -0.07
CA GLU A 132 16.14 8.74 -0.21
C GLU A 132 15.50 8.48 1.15
N ARG A 133 16.17 7.71 2.01
CA ARG A 133 15.69 7.42 3.36
C ARG A 133 15.54 8.68 4.22
N ASN A 134 16.48 9.63 4.13
CA ASN A 134 16.37 10.90 4.83
C ASN A 134 15.16 11.74 4.36
N ASP A 135 14.80 11.66 3.08
CA ASP A 135 13.61 12.35 2.57
C ASP A 135 12.32 11.68 3.10
N VAL A 136 12.23 10.35 3.10
CA VAL A 136 11.10 9.59 3.68
C VAL A 136 11.00 9.84 5.19
N LYS A 137 12.13 9.79 5.90
CA LYS A 137 12.22 10.10 7.33
C LYS A 137 11.61 11.45 7.66
N ARG A 138 11.97 12.52 6.92
CA ARG A 138 11.41 13.86 7.13
C ARG A 138 9.91 13.92 6.94
N ILE A 139 9.37 13.23 5.93
CA ILE A 139 7.92 13.19 5.68
C ILE A 139 7.20 12.51 6.86
N LEU A 140 7.70 11.38 7.33
CA LEU A 140 7.12 10.66 8.47
C LEU A 140 7.20 11.49 9.76
N GLN A 141 8.32 12.16 10.01
CA GLN A 141 8.48 13.05 11.16
C GLN A 141 7.55 14.25 11.11
N LEU A 142 7.36 14.87 9.92
CA LEU A 142 6.39 15.95 9.74
C LEU A 142 4.95 15.48 9.98
N ASN A 143 4.58 14.31 9.47
CA ASN A 143 3.26 13.74 9.72
C ASN A 143 3.06 13.48 11.22
N TYR A 144 4.07 12.95 11.91
CA TYR A 144 4.04 12.77 13.35
C TYR A 144 3.82 14.10 14.09
N GLN A 145 4.61 15.13 13.78
CA GLN A 145 4.50 16.44 14.42
C GLN A 145 3.15 17.12 14.16
N ILE A 146 2.54 16.92 12.98
CA ILE A 146 1.23 17.48 12.65
C ILE A 146 0.12 16.81 13.48
N ILE A 147 0.22 15.51 13.71
CA ILE A 147 -0.83 14.70 14.34
C ILE A 147 -0.67 14.71 15.87
N TYR A 148 0.54 14.51 16.35
CA TYR A 148 0.80 14.22 17.76
C TYR A 148 1.51 15.35 18.52
N ASN A 149 2.57 15.90 17.98
CA ASN A 149 3.40 16.95 18.58
C ASN A 149 3.70 16.72 20.08
N ASP A 150 4.08 15.50 20.42
CA ASP A 150 4.33 15.02 21.78
C ASP A 150 5.64 14.22 21.80
N ASP A 151 6.67 14.80 22.40
CA ASP A 151 8.03 14.22 22.41
C ASP A 151 8.15 13.03 23.37
N ASP A 152 7.23 12.91 24.35
CA ASP A 152 7.22 11.83 25.35
C ASP A 152 6.42 10.59 24.91
N CYS A 153 5.94 10.55 23.67
CA CYS A 153 5.18 9.43 23.14
C CYS A 153 6.07 8.20 22.93
N ILE A 154 5.62 7.05 23.43
CA ILE A 154 6.28 5.76 23.17
C ILE A 154 5.73 5.20 21.87
N LEU A 155 6.63 5.04 20.89
CA LEU A 155 6.36 4.54 19.55
C LEU A 155 6.61 3.02 19.51
N LEU A 156 5.55 2.23 19.39
CA LEU A 156 5.63 0.77 19.39
C LEU A 156 5.47 0.23 17.97
N ASN A 157 6.59 -0.11 17.34
CA ASN A 157 6.59 -0.64 15.98
C ASN A 157 6.39 -2.16 15.98
N CYS A 158 5.17 -2.58 15.63
CA CYS A 158 4.75 -3.97 15.53
C CYS A 158 4.68 -4.48 14.08
N PHE A 159 5.15 -3.73 13.08
CA PHE A 159 5.34 -4.27 11.74
C PHE A 159 6.47 -5.29 11.71
N ALA A 160 6.41 -6.23 10.76
CA ALA A 160 7.49 -7.19 10.55
C ALA A 160 8.84 -6.48 10.34
N LEU A 161 9.84 -6.95 11.06
CA LEU A 161 11.21 -6.43 11.04
C LEU A 161 12.10 -7.30 10.11
N GLY A 162 13.39 -7.01 10.06
CA GLY A 162 14.32 -7.72 9.18
C GLY A 162 14.38 -7.11 7.79
N PRO A 163 14.24 -7.88 6.70
CA PRO A 163 14.36 -7.36 5.33
C PRO A 163 13.09 -6.59 4.87
N TRP A 164 12.02 -6.63 5.65
CA TRP A 164 10.73 -6.03 5.30
C TRP A 164 10.76 -4.51 5.36
N ALA A 165 10.37 -3.87 4.25
CA ALA A 165 10.45 -2.42 4.08
C ALA A 165 9.73 -1.64 5.18
N THR A 166 8.51 -2.03 5.55
CA THR A 166 7.66 -1.21 6.43
C THR A 166 8.23 -1.08 7.83
N GLY A 167 8.51 -2.20 8.51
CA GLY A 167 8.97 -2.19 9.89
C GLY A 167 10.32 -1.49 10.06
N MET A 168 11.27 -1.77 9.19
CA MET A 168 12.60 -1.15 9.24
C MET A 168 12.53 0.35 8.94
N ASN A 169 11.78 0.77 7.91
CA ASN A 169 11.69 2.18 7.56
C ASN A 169 10.94 3.00 8.62
N VAL A 170 9.88 2.46 9.25
CA VAL A 170 9.20 3.10 10.39
C VAL A 170 10.18 3.31 11.53
N SER A 171 10.92 2.27 11.94
CA SER A 171 11.91 2.37 13.03
C SER A 171 12.96 3.42 12.75
N MET A 172 13.60 3.35 11.57
CA MET A 172 14.69 4.27 11.21
C MET A 172 14.23 5.72 11.00
N SER A 173 12.94 5.91 10.69
CA SER A 173 12.39 7.25 10.46
C SER A 173 11.95 7.95 11.73
N LEU A 174 11.40 7.22 12.69
CA LEU A 174 10.75 7.81 13.86
C LEU A 174 11.60 7.80 15.13
N VAL A 175 12.81 7.23 15.08
CA VAL A 175 13.71 7.15 16.25
C VAL A 175 14.07 8.52 16.87
N ASP A 176 13.99 9.60 16.10
CA ASP A 176 14.37 10.93 16.57
C ASP A 176 13.17 11.79 17.05
N VAL A 177 11.93 11.27 17.01
CA VAL A 177 10.72 12.06 17.34
C VAL A 177 9.92 11.52 18.52
N GLY A 178 10.38 10.44 19.14
CA GLY A 178 9.77 9.87 20.34
C GLY A 178 10.59 8.71 20.87
N ILE A 179 10.09 8.05 21.88
CA ILE A 179 10.74 6.89 22.51
C ILE A 179 10.38 5.64 21.69
N LEU A 180 11.25 5.21 20.81
CA LEU A 180 10.97 4.10 19.90
C LEU A 180 11.32 2.73 20.50
N LYS A 181 10.38 1.78 20.39
CA LYS A 181 10.63 0.36 20.60
C LYS A 181 10.14 -0.46 19.40
N SER A 182 11.06 -1.11 18.70
CA SER A 182 10.76 -2.01 17.58
C SER A 182 10.51 -3.43 18.10
N ILE A 183 9.24 -3.82 18.14
CA ILE A 183 8.79 -5.08 18.75
C ILE A 183 8.65 -6.17 17.69
N GLY A 184 8.24 -5.81 16.48
CA GLY A 184 7.70 -6.76 15.51
C GLY A 184 6.30 -7.25 15.88
N PRO A 185 5.69 -8.17 15.11
CA PRO A 185 4.34 -8.67 15.35
C PRO A 185 4.33 -9.73 16.50
N ASP A 186 4.62 -9.28 17.72
CA ASP A 186 4.71 -10.10 18.93
C ASP A 186 3.82 -9.51 20.02
N ALA A 187 2.62 -10.08 20.17
CA ALA A 187 1.59 -9.64 21.11
C ALA A 187 2.10 -9.65 22.56
N LYS A 188 2.84 -10.70 22.96
CA LYS A 188 3.33 -10.81 24.33
C LYS A 188 4.37 -9.74 24.67
N LYS A 189 5.25 -9.40 23.73
CA LYS A 189 6.22 -8.30 23.93
C LYS A 189 5.51 -6.95 23.98
N LEU A 190 4.45 -6.77 23.20
CA LEU A 190 3.62 -5.56 23.23
C LEU A 190 2.99 -5.39 24.61
N GLU A 191 2.32 -6.41 25.14
CA GLU A 191 1.72 -6.41 26.48
C GLU A 191 2.76 -6.15 27.58
N ASN A 192 3.85 -6.87 27.57
CA ASN A 192 4.94 -6.68 28.52
C ASN A 192 5.49 -5.25 28.50
N THR A 193 5.47 -4.60 27.33
CA THR A 193 5.94 -3.22 27.21
C THR A 193 4.93 -2.24 27.80
N LEU A 194 3.64 -2.39 27.52
CA LEU A 194 2.59 -1.56 28.11
C LEU A 194 2.58 -1.70 29.64
N THR A 195 2.65 -2.92 30.13
CA THR A 195 2.72 -3.21 31.58
C THR A 195 3.96 -2.58 32.24
N LEU A 196 5.14 -2.68 31.59
CA LEU A 196 6.39 -2.16 32.14
C LEU A 196 6.40 -0.64 32.27
N PHE A 197 5.92 0.08 31.26
CA PHE A 197 5.94 1.54 31.25
C PHE A 197 4.67 2.17 31.87
N GLY A 198 3.58 1.42 31.92
CA GLY A 198 2.32 1.83 32.58
C GLY A 198 1.53 2.89 31.83
N ALA A 199 0.49 3.40 32.47
CA ALA A 199 -0.53 4.28 31.88
C ALA A 199 -0.13 5.77 31.77
N ASN A 200 1.03 6.17 32.31
CA ASN A 200 1.43 7.58 32.33
C ASN A 200 1.92 8.10 30.97
N TYR A 201 2.32 7.22 30.09
CA TYR A 201 2.78 7.57 28.76
C TYR A 201 1.64 7.54 27.75
N ARG A 202 1.81 8.27 26.66
CA ARG A 202 1.05 8.09 25.43
C ARG A 202 1.76 7.07 24.56
N TYR A 203 1.01 6.19 23.92
CA TYR A 203 1.54 5.15 23.04
C TYR A 203 1.01 5.31 21.64
N LEU A 204 1.89 5.28 20.66
CA LEU A 204 1.53 5.18 19.24
C LEU A 204 1.97 3.80 18.73
N ILE A 205 0.99 2.98 18.41
CA ILE A 205 1.19 1.60 17.97
C ILE A 205 1.10 1.55 16.45
N PHE A 206 2.08 0.90 15.83
CA PHE A 206 2.12 0.67 14.37
C PHE A 206 2.00 -0.83 14.11
N GLY A 207 1.09 -1.25 13.21
CA GLY A 207 0.96 -2.67 12.89
C GLY A 207 0.00 -2.96 11.74
N TYR A 208 -0.07 -4.23 11.37
CA TYR A 208 -1.06 -4.73 10.41
C TYR A 208 -2.44 -4.82 11.09
N PRO A 209 -3.53 -4.43 10.41
CA PRO A 209 -4.87 -4.51 11.01
C PRO A 209 -5.21 -5.87 11.61
N PRO A 210 -4.95 -7.01 10.92
CA PRO A 210 -5.27 -8.33 11.48
C PRO A 210 -4.43 -8.70 12.72
N PHE A 211 -3.15 -8.32 12.74
CA PHE A 211 -2.31 -8.54 13.93
C PHE A 211 -2.83 -7.78 15.14
N ILE A 212 -3.15 -6.49 14.94
CA ILE A 212 -3.70 -5.65 16.02
C ILE A 212 -5.04 -6.19 16.50
N LYS A 213 -5.91 -6.64 15.56
CA LYS A 213 -7.19 -7.26 15.89
C LYS A 213 -7.00 -8.51 16.76
N ALA A 214 -6.13 -9.43 16.34
CA ALA A 214 -5.84 -10.65 17.09
C ALA A 214 -5.24 -10.34 18.47
N TRP A 215 -4.39 -9.33 18.59
CA TRP A 215 -3.87 -8.90 19.88
C TRP A 215 -4.95 -8.34 20.79
N VAL A 216 -5.77 -7.42 20.31
CA VAL A 216 -6.85 -6.79 21.08
C VAL A 216 -7.88 -7.83 21.55
N ASP A 217 -8.18 -8.83 20.73
CA ASP A 217 -9.14 -9.90 21.08
C ASP A 217 -8.65 -10.84 22.20
N ASN A 218 -7.33 -11.02 22.30
CA ASN A 218 -6.73 -12.01 23.19
C ASN A 218 -5.99 -11.39 24.38
N THR A 219 -5.85 -10.06 24.43
CA THR A 219 -5.16 -9.39 25.55
C THR A 219 -5.98 -9.44 26.83
N THR A 220 -5.30 -9.58 27.96
CA THR A 220 -5.90 -9.48 29.28
C THR A 220 -5.76 -8.08 29.89
N LEU A 221 -5.08 -7.14 29.19
CA LEU A 221 -4.91 -5.76 29.64
C LEU A 221 -6.20 -4.98 29.39
N ASP A 222 -6.60 -4.16 30.34
CA ASP A 222 -7.59 -3.12 30.07
C ASP A 222 -6.92 -1.98 29.28
N LEU A 223 -7.09 -2.00 27.97
CA LEU A 223 -6.47 -1.01 27.08
C LEU A 223 -7.02 0.40 27.29
N ASN A 224 -8.18 0.56 27.94
CA ASN A 224 -8.76 1.87 28.24
C ASN A 224 -8.01 2.61 29.37
N GLU A 225 -7.20 1.90 30.15
CA GLU A 225 -6.31 2.54 31.12
C GLU A 225 -5.13 3.26 30.43
N TYR A 226 -4.82 2.93 29.16
CA TYR A 226 -3.69 3.48 28.42
C TYR A 226 -4.14 4.53 27.39
N LYS A 227 -3.32 5.55 27.19
CA LYS A 227 -3.52 6.53 26.12
C LYS A 227 -2.91 6.00 24.83
N THR A 228 -3.66 5.21 24.08
CA THR A 228 -3.19 4.53 22.88
C THR A 228 -3.76 5.10 21.61
N ASP A 229 -2.91 5.27 20.60
CA ASP A 229 -3.24 5.61 19.21
C ASP A 229 -2.74 4.51 18.28
N LEU A 230 -3.37 4.35 17.14
CA LEU A 230 -3.07 3.28 16.20
C LEU A 230 -2.85 3.82 14.77
N ILE A 231 -1.72 3.43 14.17
CA ILE A 231 -1.48 3.59 12.74
C ILE A 231 -1.35 2.21 12.10
N VAL A 232 -2.22 1.91 11.16
CA VAL A 232 -2.19 0.64 10.42
C VAL A 232 -1.73 0.85 8.98
N GLY A 233 -1.20 -0.20 8.36
CA GLY A 233 -0.78 -0.18 6.97
C GLY A 233 -0.48 -1.58 6.45
N GLY A 234 -0.08 -1.66 5.18
CA GLY A 234 0.21 -2.94 4.51
C GLY A 234 -1.02 -3.63 3.93
N GLU A 235 -2.18 -3.43 4.56
CA GLU A 235 -3.48 -3.93 4.10
C GLU A 235 -4.57 -2.89 4.24
N GLY A 236 -5.67 -3.09 3.52
CA GLY A 236 -6.89 -2.31 3.71
C GLY A 236 -7.56 -2.65 5.05
N MET A 237 -8.29 -1.68 5.60
CA MET A 237 -9.07 -1.84 6.81
C MET A 237 -10.53 -1.48 6.53
N SER A 238 -11.48 -2.32 6.98
CA SER A 238 -12.90 -1.99 6.92
C SER A 238 -13.27 -0.90 7.92
N GLU A 239 -14.33 -0.14 7.66
CA GLU A 239 -14.82 0.85 8.65
C GLU A 239 -15.47 0.16 9.86
N ALA A 240 -15.94 -1.07 9.72
CA ALA A 240 -16.41 -1.88 10.84
C ALA A 240 -15.25 -2.18 11.80
N LEU A 241 -14.11 -2.63 11.26
CA LEU A 241 -12.90 -2.87 12.06
C LEU A 241 -12.35 -1.58 12.66
N ARG A 242 -12.37 -0.45 11.93
CA ARG A 242 -12.00 0.85 12.50
C ARG A 242 -12.90 1.22 13.69
N THR A 243 -14.21 1.04 13.55
CA THR A 243 -15.18 1.33 14.64
C THR A 243 -14.91 0.43 15.84
N TYR A 244 -14.58 -0.84 15.60
CA TYR A 244 -14.16 -1.77 16.66
C TYR A 244 -12.88 -1.27 17.36
N PHE A 245 -11.89 -0.83 16.64
CA PHE A 245 -10.65 -0.29 17.21
C PHE A 245 -10.83 0.98 18.02
N TYR A 246 -11.83 1.82 17.74
CA TYR A 246 -12.13 3.00 18.56
C TYR A 246 -12.61 2.67 19.97
N ASN A 247 -12.94 1.40 20.28
CA ASN A 247 -13.19 0.98 21.66
C ASN A 247 -11.89 0.93 22.50
N TYR A 248 -10.72 0.93 21.85
CA TYR A 248 -9.42 0.72 22.48
C TYR A 248 -8.39 1.80 22.15
N PHE A 249 -8.56 2.51 21.06
CA PHE A 249 -7.61 3.52 20.57
C PHE A 249 -8.30 4.86 20.37
N GLN A 250 -7.63 5.94 20.78
CA GLN A 250 -8.17 7.30 20.62
C GLN A 250 -8.19 7.73 19.15
N THR A 251 -7.16 7.33 18.40
CA THR A 251 -7.01 7.62 16.96
C THR A 251 -6.70 6.33 16.22
N VAL A 252 -7.33 6.14 15.05
CA VAL A 252 -7.09 5.01 14.15
C VAL A 252 -6.92 5.54 12.75
N ILE A 253 -5.69 5.46 12.21
CA ILE A 253 -5.32 5.99 10.90
C ILE A 253 -4.70 4.86 10.05
N SER A 254 -5.06 4.79 8.78
CA SER A 254 -4.42 3.91 7.81
C SER A 254 -3.43 4.68 6.93
N SER A 255 -2.33 4.02 6.59
CA SER A 255 -1.30 4.53 5.67
C SER A 255 -1.17 3.60 4.48
N TYR A 256 -1.11 4.19 3.28
CA TYR A 256 -0.88 3.48 2.02
C TYR A 256 0.56 3.61 1.58
N GLY A 257 1.15 2.49 1.22
CA GLY A 257 2.48 2.39 0.66
C GLY A 257 2.72 1.01 0.04
N ALA A 258 3.83 0.87 -0.64
CA ALA A 258 4.25 -0.39 -1.24
C ALA A 258 5.77 -0.54 -1.16
N SER A 259 6.25 -1.74 -0.85
CA SER A 259 7.70 -2.04 -0.83
C SER A 259 8.37 -1.74 -2.18
N ASP A 260 7.65 -1.93 -3.27
CA ASP A 260 8.12 -1.63 -4.63
C ASP A 260 8.38 -0.14 -4.87
N LEU A 261 7.66 0.73 -4.16
CA LEU A 261 7.78 2.19 -4.24
C LEU A 261 8.40 2.76 -2.98
N GLU A 262 7.56 3.10 -2.03
CA GLU A 262 7.91 3.65 -0.72
C GLU A 262 6.79 3.37 0.28
N ILE A 263 7.11 3.39 1.56
CA ILE A 263 6.11 3.42 2.62
C ILE A 263 5.49 4.82 2.71
N ASN A 264 4.24 4.91 3.13
CA ASN A 264 3.56 6.18 3.43
C ASN A 264 3.46 7.14 2.24
N ILE A 265 3.05 6.62 1.07
CA ILE A 265 2.73 7.42 -0.13
C ILE A 265 1.49 8.27 0.13
N GLY A 266 0.50 7.68 0.80
CA GLY A 266 -0.74 8.31 1.22
C GLY A 266 -1.06 8.02 2.67
N VAL A 267 -1.75 8.93 3.33
CA VAL A 267 -2.19 8.80 4.72
C VAL A 267 -3.65 9.23 4.83
N GLU A 268 -4.41 8.52 5.64
CA GLU A 268 -5.76 8.93 5.99
C GLU A 268 -5.74 10.20 6.84
N THR A 269 -6.74 11.02 6.66
CA THR A 269 -6.99 12.24 7.42
C THR A 269 -8.44 12.25 7.89
N GLU A 270 -8.79 13.17 8.77
CA GLU A 270 -10.17 13.38 9.19
C GLU A 270 -11.13 13.48 8.00
N LEU A 271 -10.74 14.23 6.95
CA LEU A 271 -11.51 14.36 5.72
C LEU A 271 -11.75 13.02 5.02
N THR A 272 -10.70 12.23 4.85
CA THR A 272 -10.81 10.98 4.07
C THR A 272 -11.57 9.90 4.81
N VAL A 273 -11.43 9.82 6.14
CA VAL A 273 -12.21 8.91 6.99
C VAL A 273 -13.69 9.31 6.99
N ALA A 274 -14.01 10.60 7.19
CA ALA A 274 -15.38 11.09 7.16
C ALA A 274 -16.04 10.88 5.78
N LEU A 275 -15.31 11.15 4.70
CA LEU A 275 -15.79 10.92 3.34
C LEU A 275 -16.11 9.44 3.10
N ARG A 276 -15.21 8.54 3.51
CA ARG A 276 -15.41 7.09 3.35
C ARG A 276 -16.63 6.60 4.13
N ARG A 277 -16.81 7.04 5.36
CA ARG A 277 -18.00 6.73 6.18
C ARG A 277 -19.27 7.26 5.55
N ARG A 278 -19.25 8.49 5.05
CA ARG A 278 -20.38 9.06 4.35
C ARG A 278 -20.78 8.26 3.10
N CYS A 279 -19.78 7.75 2.37
CA CYS A 279 -20.01 6.89 1.19
C CYS A 279 -20.55 5.50 1.58
N LEU A 280 -20.24 4.97 2.76
CA LEU A 280 -20.88 3.75 3.25
C LEU A 280 -22.36 3.94 3.58
N GLU A 281 -22.73 5.11 4.11
CA GLU A 281 -24.12 5.47 4.39
C GLU A 281 -24.90 5.79 3.10
N ASP A 282 -24.24 6.36 2.10
CA ASP A 282 -24.80 6.73 0.79
C ASP A 282 -24.06 6.02 -0.36
N ARG A 283 -24.52 4.82 -0.72
CA ARG A 283 -23.94 4.01 -1.81
C ARG A 283 -23.93 4.73 -3.15
N LYS A 284 -24.97 5.57 -3.43
CA LYS A 284 -25.02 6.37 -4.66
C LYS A 284 -23.95 7.46 -4.68
N LEU A 285 -23.60 8.01 -3.53
CA LEU A 285 -22.47 8.93 -3.42
C LEU A 285 -21.16 8.19 -3.74
N SER A 286 -20.97 6.99 -3.19
CA SER A 286 -19.80 6.15 -3.48
C SER A 286 -19.68 5.85 -4.98
N GLU A 287 -20.77 5.41 -5.61
CA GLU A 287 -20.82 5.14 -7.05
C GLU A 287 -20.49 6.40 -7.87
N THR A 288 -21.06 7.55 -7.50
CA THR A 288 -20.81 8.83 -8.18
C THR A 288 -19.34 9.28 -8.08
N LEU A 289 -18.71 9.08 -6.93
CA LEU A 289 -17.32 9.50 -6.69
C LEU A 289 -16.32 8.48 -7.20
N PHE A 290 -16.58 7.20 -7.01
CA PHE A 290 -15.55 6.16 -7.16
C PHE A 290 -15.94 5.06 -8.17
N GLY A 291 -17.12 5.14 -8.79
CA GLY A 291 -17.60 4.16 -9.78
C GLY A 291 -18.01 2.82 -9.17
N ARG A 292 -18.13 2.73 -7.84
CA ARG A 292 -18.54 1.51 -7.11
C ARG A 292 -19.40 1.87 -5.90
N GLU A 293 -20.37 1.03 -5.57
CA GLU A 293 -21.20 1.18 -4.37
C GLU A 293 -20.41 1.05 -3.07
N THR A 294 -19.41 0.15 -3.05
CA THR A 294 -18.50 -0.01 -1.92
C THR A 294 -17.37 1.02 -2.02
N PRO A 295 -17.21 1.90 -1.03
CA PRO A 295 -16.18 2.91 -1.07
C PRO A 295 -14.78 2.30 -0.93
N PRO A 296 -13.80 2.81 -1.71
CA PRO A 296 -12.40 2.40 -1.62
C PRO A 296 -11.74 2.88 -0.31
N MET A 297 -10.50 2.46 -0.08
CA MET A 297 -9.61 3.17 0.84
C MET A 297 -9.30 4.56 0.26
N ILE A 298 -9.33 5.60 1.09
CA ILE A 298 -9.17 6.99 0.64
C ILE A 298 -8.05 7.64 1.45
N PHE A 299 -7.11 8.25 0.76
CA PHE A 299 -5.92 8.86 1.35
C PHE A 299 -5.70 10.26 0.81
N GLN A 300 -4.94 11.08 1.55
CA GLN A 300 -4.33 12.29 1.00
C GLN A 300 -2.84 12.03 0.73
N TYR A 301 -2.29 12.65 -0.33
CA TYR A 301 -0.91 12.46 -0.73
C TYR A 301 -0.23 13.76 -1.19
N ASN A 302 1.09 13.77 -1.21
CA ASN A 302 1.89 14.92 -1.64
C ASN A 302 2.17 14.86 -3.15
N ALA A 303 1.45 15.65 -3.96
CA ALA A 303 1.61 15.71 -5.41
C ALA A 303 2.95 16.33 -5.88
N VAL A 304 3.74 16.91 -5.00
CA VAL A 304 5.10 17.38 -5.32
C VAL A 304 6.08 16.23 -5.41
N ASP A 305 5.89 15.22 -4.55
CA ASP A 305 6.77 14.05 -4.48
C ASP A 305 6.24 12.85 -5.27
N TYR A 306 4.91 12.70 -5.35
CA TYR A 306 4.26 11.59 -6.04
C TYR A 306 3.35 12.10 -7.14
N ILE A 307 3.67 11.77 -8.37
CA ILE A 307 2.82 11.99 -9.53
C ILE A 307 2.12 10.67 -9.81
N ILE A 308 0.80 10.67 -9.65
CA ILE A 308 -0.04 9.49 -9.78
C ILE A 308 -0.95 9.68 -10.99
N GLU A 309 -0.88 8.74 -11.92
CA GLU A 309 -1.72 8.65 -13.12
C GLU A 309 -2.63 7.43 -12.99
N THR A 310 -3.69 7.39 -13.80
CA THR A 310 -4.58 6.23 -13.91
C THR A 310 -4.62 5.78 -15.36
N THR A 311 -4.47 4.48 -15.62
CA THR A 311 -4.62 3.90 -16.96
C THR A 311 -6.10 3.84 -17.37
N GLU A 312 -6.38 3.50 -18.63
CA GLU A 312 -7.75 3.27 -19.13
C GLU A 312 -8.44 2.13 -18.38
N ASP A 313 -7.68 1.13 -17.93
CA ASP A 313 -8.17 0.00 -17.14
C ASP A 313 -8.33 0.33 -15.64
N GLY A 314 -8.05 1.57 -15.22
CA GLY A 314 -8.16 2.01 -13.82
C GLY A 314 -6.95 1.65 -12.95
N GLU A 315 -5.84 1.17 -13.52
CA GLU A 315 -4.63 0.86 -12.77
C GLU A 315 -3.83 2.13 -12.44
N LEU A 316 -3.28 2.19 -11.24
CA LEU A 316 -2.48 3.33 -10.75
C LEU A 316 -1.02 3.23 -11.22
N LEU A 317 -0.52 4.32 -11.78
CA LEU A 317 0.88 4.49 -12.16
C LEU A 317 1.53 5.54 -11.26
N PHE A 318 2.66 5.19 -10.68
CA PHE A 318 3.37 6.06 -9.75
C PHE A 318 4.70 6.55 -10.33
N THR A 319 4.90 7.85 -10.28
CA THR A 319 6.21 8.48 -10.52
C THR A 319 6.69 9.18 -9.27
N ILE A 320 7.85 8.76 -8.75
CA ILE A 320 8.49 9.42 -7.61
C ILE A 320 9.35 10.58 -8.10
N GLY A 321 8.92 11.81 -7.81
CA GLY A 321 9.58 13.05 -8.28
C GLY A 321 10.89 13.40 -7.56
N ARG A 322 11.40 12.54 -6.66
CA ARG A 322 12.64 12.80 -5.91
C ARG A 322 13.86 12.29 -6.66
N GLN A 323 14.78 13.19 -6.99
CA GLN A 323 16.04 12.86 -7.66
C GLN A 323 17.05 12.13 -6.75
N ALA A 324 16.82 12.14 -5.44
CA ALA A 324 17.69 11.55 -4.44
C ALA A 324 17.52 10.01 -4.33
N SER A 325 16.51 9.43 -4.97
CA SER A 325 16.29 7.98 -4.99
C SER A 325 17.49 7.21 -5.56
N ALA A 326 17.71 5.99 -5.10
CA ALA A 326 18.77 5.13 -5.63
C ALA A 326 18.48 4.66 -7.06
N ALA A 327 17.20 4.42 -7.36
CA ALA A 327 16.71 3.94 -8.64
C ALA A 327 15.47 4.75 -9.10
N PRO A 328 15.26 4.92 -10.41
CA PRO A 328 14.07 5.62 -10.92
C PRO A 328 12.80 4.79 -10.68
N LYS A 329 11.73 5.47 -10.30
CA LYS A 329 10.35 4.99 -10.31
C LYS A 329 9.55 5.96 -11.19
N ILE A 330 9.34 5.59 -12.45
CA ILE A 330 8.70 6.45 -13.45
C ILE A 330 7.57 5.66 -14.09
N ARG A 331 6.33 6.10 -13.91
CA ARG A 331 5.13 5.41 -14.35
C ARG A 331 5.13 3.93 -13.94
N TYR A 332 5.53 3.66 -12.69
CA TYR A 332 5.60 2.31 -12.18
C TYR A 332 4.22 1.79 -11.82
N ASN A 333 3.81 0.70 -12.43
CA ASN A 333 2.52 0.07 -12.23
C ASN A 333 2.61 -1.00 -11.13
N LEU A 334 1.90 -0.77 -10.03
CA LEU A 334 1.74 -1.73 -8.93
C LEU A 334 0.63 -2.75 -9.18
N LYS A 335 -0.21 -2.52 -10.21
CA LYS A 335 -1.47 -3.23 -10.43
C LYS A 335 -2.55 -2.93 -9.40
N ASP A 336 -2.43 -1.83 -8.68
CA ASP A 336 -3.50 -1.33 -7.79
C ASP A 336 -4.53 -0.57 -8.63
N LEU A 337 -5.82 -0.84 -8.39
CA LEU A 337 -6.95 -0.16 -9.03
C LEU A 337 -7.35 1.05 -8.20
N GLY A 338 -7.63 2.17 -8.87
CA GLY A 338 -8.00 3.38 -8.16
C GLY A 338 -7.95 4.63 -9.03
N GLY A 339 -7.77 5.76 -8.38
CA GLY A 339 -7.65 7.04 -9.07
C GLY A 339 -7.31 8.18 -8.12
N THR A 340 -7.28 9.39 -8.67
CA THR A 340 -6.97 10.59 -7.90
C THR A 340 -7.99 11.71 -8.17
N TYR A 341 -8.17 12.55 -7.17
CA TYR A 341 -8.86 13.84 -7.31
C TYR A 341 -7.99 14.96 -6.79
N THR A 342 -8.02 16.11 -7.47
CA THR A 342 -7.61 17.32 -6.78
C THR A 342 -8.62 17.65 -5.69
N HIS A 343 -8.20 18.38 -4.67
CA HIS A 343 -9.14 18.82 -3.63
C HIS A 343 -10.32 19.62 -4.22
N LYS A 344 -10.06 20.43 -5.26
CA LYS A 344 -11.08 21.21 -5.96
C LYS A 344 -12.09 20.32 -6.70
N ASP A 345 -11.62 19.30 -7.41
CA ASP A 345 -12.50 18.38 -8.16
C ASP A 345 -13.40 17.61 -7.19
N LEU A 346 -12.84 17.11 -6.08
CA LEU A 346 -13.63 16.47 -5.05
C LEU A 346 -14.67 17.43 -4.47
N ALA A 347 -14.28 18.66 -4.10
CA ALA A 347 -15.21 19.66 -3.56
C ALA A 347 -16.34 19.97 -4.56
N THR A 348 -16.04 20.06 -5.85
CA THR A 348 -17.04 20.28 -6.90
C THR A 348 -18.04 19.11 -7.01
N LYS A 349 -17.53 17.87 -7.00
CA LYS A 349 -18.38 16.67 -7.06
C LYS A 349 -19.28 16.55 -5.83
N LEU A 350 -18.76 16.84 -4.63
CA LEU A 350 -19.53 16.84 -3.38
C LEU A 350 -20.60 17.94 -3.37
N SER A 351 -20.26 19.16 -3.81
CA SER A 351 -21.22 20.26 -3.92
C SER A 351 -22.37 19.93 -4.87
N GLY A 352 -22.12 19.20 -5.95
CA GLY A 352 -23.15 18.69 -6.86
C GLY A 352 -24.14 17.70 -6.20
N ARG A 353 -23.81 17.20 -5.01
CA ARG A 353 -24.65 16.33 -4.17
C ARG A 353 -25.13 17.04 -2.89
N GLY A 354 -24.96 18.35 -2.81
CA GLY A 354 -25.37 19.16 -1.65
C GLY A 354 -24.46 19.00 -0.42
N ILE A 355 -23.27 18.42 -0.58
CA ILE A 355 -22.31 18.22 0.53
C ILE A 355 -21.21 19.27 0.44
N ASN A 356 -21.03 20.04 1.50
CA ASN A 356 -19.88 20.93 1.61
C ASN A 356 -18.68 20.18 2.18
N ILE A 357 -17.57 20.14 1.43
CA ILE A 357 -16.35 19.45 1.86
C ILE A 357 -15.83 19.97 3.23
N LYS A 358 -16.14 21.21 3.57
CA LYS A 358 -15.75 21.82 4.85
C LYS A 358 -16.44 21.21 6.07
N ASP A 359 -17.61 20.60 5.84
CA ASP A 359 -18.38 19.99 6.93
C ASP A 359 -17.87 18.57 7.26
N LEU A 360 -17.00 18.01 6.41
CA LEU A 360 -16.44 16.66 6.61
C LEU A 360 -15.22 16.63 7.54
N ALA A 361 -14.57 17.76 7.79
CA ALA A 361 -13.39 17.80 8.66
C ALA A 361 -13.19 19.18 9.31
N THR A 362 -12.77 19.18 10.57
CA THR A 362 -12.43 20.40 11.30
C THR A 362 -11.06 20.92 10.91
N ARG A 363 -10.10 20.03 10.68
CA ARG A 363 -8.77 20.35 10.16
C ARG A 363 -8.75 20.13 8.67
N GLN A 364 -8.65 21.21 7.91
CA GLN A 364 -8.64 21.12 6.45
C GLN A 364 -7.23 21.18 5.88
N SER A 365 -6.87 20.16 5.15
CA SER A 365 -5.73 20.20 4.25
C SER A 365 -6.22 20.08 2.81
N CYS A 366 -5.60 20.80 1.89
CA CYS A 366 -5.98 20.79 0.48
C CYS A 366 -5.13 19.81 -0.34
N PHE A 367 -4.52 18.82 0.29
CA PHE A 367 -3.82 17.75 -0.41
C PHE A 367 -4.76 17.03 -1.39
N PRO A 368 -4.26 16.61 -2.55
CA PRO A 368 -5.03 15.76 -3.45
C PRO A 368 -5.38 14.42 -2.80
N ILE A 369 -6.42 13.82 -3.32
CA ILE A 369 -6.98 12.56 -2.85
C ILE A 369 -6.48 11.42 -3.75
N LEU A 370 -6.03 10.35 -3.13
CA LEU A 370 -5.79 9.04 -3.73
C LEU A 370 -6.85 8.07 -3.21
N PHE A 371 -7.50 7.34 -4.09
CA PHE A 371 -8.39 6.25 -3.68
C PHE A 371 -7.94 4.92 -4.31
N VAL A 372 -8.03 3.85 -3.53
CA VAL A 372 -7.53 2.52 -3.89
C VAL A 372 -8.62 1.49 -3.63
N HIS A 373 -9.05 0.81 -4.69
CA HIS A 373 -10.08 -0.24 -4.63
C HIS A 373 -9.50 -1.62 -4.26
N GLY A 374 -8.20 -1.82 -4.43
CA GLY A 374 -7.52 -3.08 -4.28
C GLY A 374 -6.63 -3.38 -5.49
N ARG A 375 -6.31 -4.64 -5.70
CA ARG A 375 -5.36 -5.06 -6.75
C ARG A 375 -6.06 -5.54 -8.02
N GLY A 376 -5.49 -5.16 -9.15
CA GLY A 376 -5.91 -5.62 -10.48
C GLY A 376 -5.15 -6.87 -10.97
N ASP A 377 -4.07 -7.29 -10.28
CA ASP A 377 -3.28 -8.48 -10.63
C ASP A 377 -3.82 -9.76 -9.98
N LEU A 378 -5.04 -9.71 -9.49
CA LEU A 378 -5.73 -10.84 -8.90
C LEU A 378 -5.06 -11.41 -7.64
N SER A 379 -4.10 -10.72 -7.02
CA SER A 379 -3.61 -11.12 -5.70
C SER A 379 -4.55 -10.63 -4.60
N VAL A 380 -4.69 -11.43 -3.56
CA VAL A 380 -5.46 -11.05 -2.36
C VAL A 380 -4.50 -10.77 -1.21
N PRO A 381 -4.62 -9.63 -0.52
CA PRO A 381 -3.83 -9.36 0.67
C PRO A 381 -4.38 -10.15 1.85
N PHE A 382 -3.51 -10.85 2.58
CA PHE A 382 -3.87 -11.66 3.73
C PHE A 382 -2.80 -11.59 4.80
N TYR A 383 -3.07 -10.94 5.92
CA TYR A 383 -2.13 -10.71 7.06
C TYR A 383 -0.77 -10.09 6.63
N GLY A 384 -0.76 -9.24 5.59
CA GLY A 384 0.46 -8.63 5.04
C GLY A 384 1.12 -9.42 3.91
N ALA A 385 0.80 -10.70 3.76
CA ALA A 385 1.18 -11.50 2.60
C ALA A 385 0.29 -11.18 1.39
N LYS A 386 0.78 -11.48 0.20
CA LYS A 386 0.00 -11.49 -1.05
C LYS A 386 -0.16 -12.92 -1.49
N VAL A 387 -1.40 -13.42 -1.50
CA VAL A 387 -1.73 -14.73 -2.06
C VAL A 387 -2.17 -14.55 -3.51
N PHE A 388 -1.51 -15.25 -4.41
CA PHE A 388 -1.76 -15.15 -5.84
C PHE A 388 -2.56 -16.36 -6.35
N PRO A 389 -3.38 -16.20 -7.40
CA PRO A 389 -3.97 -17.33 -8.10
C PRO A 389 -2.93 -18.37 -8.52
N ALA A 390 -1.75 -17.93 -8.94
CA ALA A 390 -0.64 -18.82 -9.31
C ALA A 390 -0.18 -19.72 -8.16
N ASP A 391 -0.28 -19.29 -6.90
CA ASP A 391 0.06 -20.11 -5.74
C ASP A 391 -0.93 -21.29 -5.64
N ILE A 392 -2.22 -21.02 -5.86
CA ILE A 392 -3.26 -22.03 -5.85
C ILE A 392 -3.16 -22.96 -7.06
N GLU A 393 -2.87 -22.42 -8.25
CA GLU A 393 -2.62 -23.23 -9.45
C GLU A 393 -1.44 -24.18 -9.24
N GLU A 394 -0.35 -23.72 -8.62
CA GLU A 394 0.79 -24.57 -8.30
C GLU A 394 0.41 -25.69 -7.32
N ILE A 395 -0.35 -25.37 -6.26
CA ILE A 395 -0.84 -26.36 -5.30
C ILE A 395 -1.69 -27.41 -6.00
N ILE A 396 -2.66 -26.99 -6.79
CA ILE A 396 -3.53 -27.91 -7.53
C ILE A 396 -2.71 -28.79 -8.47
N ASN A 397 -1.78 -28.21 -9.26
CA ASN A 397 -1.00 -28.90 -10.27
C ASN A 397 0.03 -29.88 -9.68
N THR A 398 0.51 -29.65 -8.46
CA THR A 398 1.46 -30.54 -7.78
C THR A 398 0.77 -31.73 -7.11
N HIS A 399 -0.57 -31.72 -6.99
CA HIS A 399 -1.34 -32.79 -6.36
C HIS A 399 -2.15 -33.57 -7.41
N PRO A 400 -1.72 -34.80 -7.83
CA PRO A 400 -2.35 -35.57 -8.90
C PRO A 400 -3.85 -35.82 -8.70
N THR A 401 -4.30 -35.87 -7.46
CA THR A 401 -5.70 -36.01 -7.10
C THR A 401 -6.49 -34.74 -7.41
N LEU A 402 -5.96 -33.56 -7.04
CA LEU A 402 -6.64 -32.28 -7.24
C LEU A 402 -6.71 -31.91 -8.74
N VAL A 403 -5.60 -32.06 -9.47
CA VAL A 403 -5.51 -31.78 -10.90
C VAL A 403 -6.60 -32.47 -11.73
N LYS A 404 -6.92 -33.73 -11.38
CA LYS A 404 -7.91 -34.52 -12.12
C LYS A 404 -9.36 -34.19 -11.75
N LYS A 405 -9.57 -33.58 -10.59
CA LYS A 405 -10.88 -33.46 -9.96
C LYS A 405 -11.40 -32.04 -9.96
N LEU A 406 -10.52 -31.05 -10.10
CA LEU A 406 -10.88 -29.63 -10.06
C LEU A 406 -10.90 -29.03 -11.46
N ASN A 407 -11.96 -28.27 -11.74
CA ASN A 407 -12.15 -27.53 -12.98
C ASN A 407 -11.63 -26.08 -12.84
N SER A 408 -11.86 -25.46 -11.70
CA SER A 408 -11.52 -24.08 -11.45
C SER A 408 -11.46 -23.75 -9.96
N PHE A 409 -11.01 -22.53 -9.65
CA PHE A 409 -11.03 -22.01 -8.29
C PHE A 409 -11.27 -20.50 -8.28
N GLN A 410 -11.63 -19.98 -7.10
CA GLN A 410 -11.74 -18.55 -6.84
C GLN A 410 -11.22 -18.25 -5.43
N LEU A 411 -10.44 -17.16 -5.30
CA LEU A 411 -9.94 -16.64 -4.04
C LEU A 411 -10.80 -15.47 -3.57
N VAL A 412 -11.19 -15.49 -2.31
CA VAL A 412 -11.89 -14.39 -1.65
C VAL A 412 -11.26 -14.17 -0.28
N VAL A 413 -10.95 -12.92 0.05
CA VAL A 413 -10.64 -12.54 1.43
C VAL A 413 -11.85 -11.84 2.00
N ASP A 414 -12.35 -12.38 3.09
CA ASP A 414 -13.57 -11.93 3.77
C ASP A 414 -13.28 -11.70 5.27
N GLU A 415 -14.26 -11.24 6.00
CA GLU A 415 -14.22 -11.09 7.45
C GLU A 415 -15.32 -11.97 8.06
N ASP A 416 -14.98 -12.71 9.13
CA ASP A 416 -15.97 -13.45 9.91
C ASP A 416 -16.84 -12.49 10.77
N GLU A 417 -17.81 -13.03 11.48
CA GLU A 417 -18.69 -12.26 12.38
C GLU A 417 -17.92 -11.52 13.48
N LYS A 418 -16.71 -12.00 13.80
CA LYS A 418 -15.78 -11.38 14.74
C LYS A 418 -14.78 -10.43 14.08
N MET A 419 -14.94 -10.14 12.77
CA MET A 419 -14.05 -9.30 11.95
C MET A 419 -12.63 -9.87 11.80
N ASN A 420 -12.42 -11.18 11.96
CA ASN A 420 -11.16 -11.81 11.60
C ASN A 420 -11.09 -12.03 10.10
N ARG A 421 -9.93 -11.80 9.52
CA ARG A 421 -9.67 -12.08 8.11
C ARG A 421 -9.70 -13.58 7.83
N ILE A 422 -10.48 -13.99 6.84
CA ILE A 422 -10.58 -15.36 6.35
C ILE A 422 -10.22 -15.40 4.88
N LEU A 423 -9.28 -16.27 4.52
CA LEU A 423 -8.97 -16.62 3.13
C LEU A 423 -9.88 -17.79 2.73
N LYS A 424 -10.89 -17.50 1.90
CA LYS A 424 -11.77 -18.49 1.31
C LYS A 424 -11.22 -18.93 -0.05
N ILE A 425 -11.02 -20.24 -0.22
CA ILE A 425 -10.61 -20.87 -1.46
C ILE A 425 -11.79 -21.67 -1.96
N HIS A 426 -12.53 -21.09 -2.92
CA HIS A 426 -13.63 -21.79 -3.57
C HIS A 426 -13.05 -22.68 -4.67
N LEU A 427 -13.41 -23.97 -4.66
CA LEU A 427 -12.97 -24.98 -5.63
C LEU A 427 -14.18 -25.49 -6.41
N GLU A 428 -14.12 -25.50 -7.72
CA GLU A 428 -15.13 -26.10 -8.58
C GLU A 428 -14.69 -27.49 -9.04
N THR A 429 -15.54 -28.48 -8.87
CA THR A 429 -15.26 -29.85 -9.34
C THR A 429 -15.53 -30.00 -10.85
N VAL A 430 -14.95 -31.04 -11.48
CA VAL A 430 -15.28 -31.41 -12.87
C VAL A 430 -16.69 -32.01 -12.94
N LYS A 431 -17.33 -31.92 -14.13
CA LYS A 431 -18.76 -32.25 -14.35
C LYS A 431 -19.18 -33.70 -14.01
N GLU A 432 -18.26 -34.65 -14.13
CA GLU A 432 -18.58 -36.09 -13.98
C GLU A 432 -18.04 -36.68 -12.68
N TYR A 433 -17.92 -35.86 -11.63
CA TYR A 433 -17.21 -36.29 -10.45
C TYR A 433 -18.11 -36.75 -9.30
N GLY A 434 -17.97 -38.04 -8.94
CA GLY A 434 -18.48 -38.65 -7.69
C GLY A 434 -17.46 -38.56 -6.57
N SER A 435 -17.92 -38.20 -5.45
CA SER A 435 -17.55 -38.21 -4.02
C SER A 435 -16.19 -38.70 -3.50
N GLU A 436 -15.01 -38.29 -4.02
CA GLU A 436 -13.71 -38.67 -3.43
C GLU A 436 -12.67 -37.56 -3.33
N LEU A 437 -13.08 -36.31 -3.14
CA LEU A 437 -12.16 -35.31 -2.58
C LEU A 437 -11.96 -35.60 -1.08
N PRO A 438 -10.79 -35.28 -0.52
CA PRO A 438 -10.63 -35.26 0.93
C PRO A 438 -11.73 -34.41 1.58
N ASP A 439 -12.10 -34.72 2.82
CA ASP A 439 -13.02 -33.85 3.54
C ASP A 439 -12.52 -32.43 3.67
N ASN A 440 -13.41 -31.50 3.97
CA ASN A 440 -13.08 -30.06 4.00
C ASN A 440 -11.94 -29.74 4.98
N GLU A 441 -11.86 -30.43 6.12
CA GLU A 441 -10.82 -30.18 7.12
C GLU A 441 -9.43 -30.59 6.58
N ASN A 442 -9.34 -31.76 5.95
CA ASN A 442 -8.12 -32.23 5.33
C ASN A 442 -7.69 -31.32 4.16
N LEU A 443 -8.65 -30.80 3.37
CA LEU A 443 -8.33 -29.82 2.30
C LEU A 443 -7.87 -28.49 2.88
N CYS A 444 -8.49 -27.95 3.91
CA CYS A 444 -8.05 -26.72 4.58
C CYS A 444 -6.61 -26.85 5.08
N ASN A 445 -6.30 -27.97 5.74
CA ASN A 445 -4.95 -28.25 6.21
C ASN A 445 -3.95 -28.38 5.05
N LEU A 446 -4.31 -29.09 4.00
CA LEU A 446 -3.48 -29.24 2.80
C LEU A 446 -3.14 -27.87 2.18
N PHE A 447 -4.17 -27.06 1.90
CA PHE A 447 -3.95 -25.74 1.28
C PHE A 447 -3.17 -24.80 2.19
N PHE A 448 -3.36 -24.85 3.50
CA PHE A 448 -2.56 -24.07 4.45
C PHE A 448 -1.08 -24.45 4.40
N GLU A 449 -0.77 -25.75 4.48
CA GLU A 449 0.60 -26.25 4.47
C GLU A 449 1.29 -25.99 3.13
N GLU A 450 0.59 -26.23 2.04
CA GLU A 450 1.10 -25.98 0.70
C GLU A 450 1.27 -24.48 0.41
N LEU A 451 0.38 -23.61 0.86
CA LEU A 451 0.59 -22.16 0.80
C LEU A 451 1.84 -21.75 1.56
N CYS A 452 2.10 -22.34 2.73
CA CYS A 452 3.36 -22.11 3.44
C CYS A 452 4.60 -22.61 2.66
N ARG A 453 4.44 -23.62 1.81
CA ARG A 453 5.51 -24.15 0.96
C ARG A 453 5.78 -23.25 -0.24
N VAL A 454 4.73 -22.87 -0.98
CA VAL A 454 4.87 -22.15 -2.27
C VAL A 454 5.00 -20.64 -2.10
N ASN A 455 4.48 -20.06 -1.01
CA ASN A 455 4.44 -18.63 -0.79
C ASN A 455 5.22 -18.27 0.48
N GLN A 456 6.39 -17.66 0.30
CA GLN A 456 7.27 -17.30 1.41
C GLN A 456 6.64 -16.28 2.35
N ASP A 457 5.91 -15.30 1.82
CA ASP A 457 5.24 -14.28 2.64
C ASP A 457 4.15 -14.91 3.50
N PHE A 458 3.33 -15.78 2.90
CA PHE A 458 2.29 -16.50 3.63
C PHE A 458 2.89 -17.34 4.76
N ARG A 459 4.00 -18.04 4.51
CA ARG A 459 4.72 -18.81 5.53
C ARG A 459 5.18 -17.93 6.69
N GLU A 460 5.72 -16.73 6.42
CA GLU A 460 6.17 -15.84 7.49
C GLU A 460 5.00 -15.29 8.33
N VAL A 461 3.90 -14.94 7.69
CA VAL A 461 2.73 -14.39 8.38
C VAL A 461 1.83 -15.48 8.99
N SER A 462 1.95 -16.74 8.57
CA SER A 462 1.14 -17.85 9.11
C SER A 462 1.32 -18.07 10.61
N LYS A 463 2.39 -17.54 11.19
CA LYS A 463 2.64 -17.53 12.64
C LYS A 463 1.73 -16.55 13.41
N MET A 464 1.04 -15.65 12.71
CA MET A 464 0.23 -14.57 13.30
C MET A 464 -1.27 -14.91 13.38
N PHE A 465 -1.70 -16.01 12.78
CA PHE A 465 -3.12 -16.40 12.74
C PHE A 465 -3.32 -17.90 12.85
N SER A 466 -4.55 -18.32 13.23
CA SER A 466 -4.93 -19.73 13.28
C SER A 466 -5.11 -20.31 11.88
N ARG A 467 -4.88 -21.62 11.74
CA ARG A 467 -5.18 -22.38 10.50
C ARG A 467 -6.62 -22.22 10.03
N ASP A 468 -7.56 -22.04 10.97
CA ASP A 468 -8.99 -21.86 10.69
C ASP A 468 -9.30 -20.60 9.87
N CYS A 469 -8.32 -19.68 9.74
CA CYS A 469 -8.45 -18.53 8.85
C CYS A 469 -8.31 -18.88 7.36
N VAL A 470 -7.97 -20.12 7.01
CA VAL A 470 -7.97 -20.63 5.63
C VAL A 470 -9.11 -21.63 5.48
N VAL A 471 -10.10 -21.29 4.68
CA VAL A 471 -11.31 -22.09 4.49
C VAL A 471 -11.42 -22.50 3.03
N VAL A 472 -11.53 -23.80 2.78
CA VAL A 472 -11.79 -24.37 1.45
C VAL A 472 -13.29 -24.66 1.33
N ILE A 473 -13.89 -24.24 0.21
CA ILE A 473 -15.32 -24.44 -0.07
C ILE A 473 -15.43 -25.15 -1.42
N ILE A 474 -15.99 -26.34 -1.42
CA ILE A 474 -16.17 -27.14 -2.64
C ILE A 474 -17.53 -26.81 -3.25
N HIS A 475 -17.55 -26.60 -4.54
CA HIS A 475 -18.76 -26.42 -5.36
C HIS A 475 -18.82 -27.46 -6.45
N GLU A 476 -20.02 -27.93 -6.75
CA GLU A 476 -20.27 -28.73 -7.95
C GLU A 476 -20.05 -27.89 -9.21
N PHE A 477 -19.89 -28.56 -10.34
CA PHE A 477 -19.69 -27.91 -11.63
C PHE A 477 -20.80 -26.90 -11.94
N GLU A 478 -20.44 -25.66 -12.31
CA GLU A 478 -21.36 -24.56 -12.61
C GLU A 478 -22.32 -24.19 -11.46
N THR A 479 -21.87 -24.33 -10.19
CA THR A 479 -22.65 -23.90 -9.03
C THR A 479 -21.92 -22.84 -8.20
N GLY A 480 -22.61 -22.19 -7.28
CA GLY A 480 -22.06 -21.17 -6.39
C GLY A 480 -21.45 -19.99 -7.18
N PRO A 481 -20.22 -19.57 -6.87
CA PRO A 481 -19.57 -18.44 -7.57
C PRO A 481 -19.23 -18.74 -9.03
N PHE A 482 -19.50 -19.96 -9.51
CA PHE A 482 -19.23 -20.45 -10.85
C PHE A 482 -20.50 -20.60 -11.73
N ALA A 483 -21.69 -20.34 -11.19
CA ALA A 483 -22.99 -20.61 -11.84
C ALA A 483 -23.24 -19.80 -13.14
N ASP A 484 -22.77 -18.53 -13.20
CA ASP A 484 -23.06 -17.61 -14.32
C ASP A 484 -21.83 -17.35 -15.19
N ARG A 485 -20.97 -18.33 -15.38
CA ARG A 485 -19.70 -18.17 -16.06
C ARG A 485 -19.86 -18.17 -17.57
N ASP A 486 -19.52 -17.08 -18.22
CA ASP A 486 -19.26 -17.11 -19.67
C ASP A 486 -17.89 -17.77 -19.92
N ILE A 487 -17.92 -19.04 -20.34
CA ILE A 487 -16.73 -19.88 -20.62
C ILE A 487 -15.76 -19.21 -21.63
N ARG A 488 -16.22 -18.20 -22.36
CA ARG A 488 -15.41 -17.44 -23.32
C ARG A 488 -14.61 -16.30 -22.66
N ILE A 489 -14.89 -15.96 -21.40
CA ILE A 489 -14.20 -14.94 -20.63
C ILE A 489 -13.23 -15.62 -19.66
N LYS A 490 -11.99 -15.12 -19.58
CA LYS A 490 -10.96 -15.63 -18.65
C LYS A 490 -11.51 -15.88 -17.25
N ASN A 491 -11.07 -16.96 -16.61
CA ASN A 491 -11.40 -17.32 -15.25
C ASN A 491 -11.30 -16.10 -14.32
N LYS A 492 -12.39 -15.80 -13.59
CA LYS A 492 -12.40 -14.75 -12.58
C LYS A 492 -11.92 -15.39 -11.28
N TYR A 493 -10.62 -15.36 -11.03
CA TYR A 493 -9.98 -15.99 -9.87
C TYR A 493 -10.21 -15.27 -8.54
N ILE A 494 -10.86 -14.08 -8.55
CA ILE A 494 -11.13 -13.29 -7.35
C ILE A 494 -12.60 -12.85 -7.38
N GLY A 495 -13.25 -13.05 -6.26
CA GLY A 495 -14.65 -12.71 -6.03
C GLY A 495 -14.85 -11.31 -5.50
#